data_bcb083cb7ef85248ea69e432838a6e38
#
_entry.id   bcb083cb7ef85248ea69e432838a6e38
#
_cell.length_a   1.000
_cell.length_b   1.000
_cell.length_c   1.000
_cell.angle_alpha   90.00
_cell.angle_beta   90.00
_cell.angle_gamma   90.00
#
_symmetry.space_group_name_H-M   'P 1'
#
loop_
_entity.id
_entity.type
_entity.pdbx_description
1 polymer ?
#
loop_
_entity_poly.entity_id
_entity_poly.type
_entity_poly.pdbx_seq_one_letter_code
_entity_poly.pdbx_strand_id
1 'polypeptide(L)'
;SVAFYDLTTIRAQGLSEQGGDVRRFGMSKEGLIARQFMLGVVQTADGMPIHHEVFAGNAAEAPTLLPMLGTLLKRYPHIRRLVIVADRGLLSLDNVAALSELKLPSGQPMEFILAVPGRRYSEFAEVLQAMQAKMADASCEVIEETRWGEHRLVIAHDPVTAQEQSAQRQGKIDALHVRAAELAGKLDAQDDGVMRRGRKLSDSGAKARFFHEVSDAHLSRIIKVDLQSDVFTYALDT
;
A
#
# COMPACT_ATOMS: atom_id res chain seq x y z
N SER A 1 -19.77 19.04 7.80
CA SER A 1 -19.88 17.58 8.02
C SER A 1 -18.58 16.91 7.61
N VAL A 2 -18.18 15.87 8.32
CA VAL A 2 -17.05 14.99 7.97
C VAL A 2 -17.68 13.73 7.34
N ALA A 3 -17.10 13.30 6.22
CA ALA A 3 -17.49 12.06 5.55
C ALA A 3 -16.25 11.20 5.28
N PHE A 4 -16.37 9.91 5.52
CA PHE A 4 -15.34 8.92 5.26
C PHE A 4 -15.68 8.19 3.98
N TYR A 5 -14.70 8.05 3.10
CA TYR A 5 -14.80 7.23 1.91
C TYR A 5 -13.85 6.05 1.99
N ASP A 6 -14.40 4.86 1.88
CA ASP A 6 -13.65 3.62 1.86
C ASP A 6 -14.11 2.71 0.71
N LEU A 7 -13.18 1.91 0.22
CA LEU A 7 -13.38 0.90 -0.81
C LEU A 7 -13.17 -0.49 -0.24
N THR A 8 -14.12 -1.37 -0.50
CA THR A 8 -13.98 -2.79 -0.20
C THR A 8 -14.18 -3.64 -1.44
N THR A 9 -13.47 -4.76 -1.52
CA THR A 9 -13.66 -5.75 -2.58
C THR A 9 -14.62 -6.83 -2.10
N ILE A 10 -15.61 -7.15 -2.95
CA ILE A 10 -16.59 -8.19 -2.68
C ILE A 10 -16.40 -9.30 -3.71
N ARG A 11 -16.06 -10.50 -3.24
CA ARG A 11 -15.97 -11.68 -4.09
C ARG A 11 -17.34 -12.03 -4.65
N ALA A 12 -17.37 -12.36 -5.92
CA ALA A 12 -18.57 -12.78 -6.61
C ALA A 12 -18.39 -14.20 -7.17
N GLN A 13 -19.37 -15.05 -6.91
CA GLN A 13 -19.48 -16.37 -7.51
C GLN A 13 -20.48 -16.34 -8.68
N GLY A 14 -20.30 -17.24 -9.63
CA GLY A 14 -21.17 -17.35 -10.80
C GLY A 14 -20.44 -17.14 -12.13
N LEU A 15 -20.97 -17.73 -13.18
CA LEU A 15 -20.29 -17.87 -14.47
C LEU A 15 -20.74 -16.84 -15.52
N SER A 16 -21.80 -16.05 -15.28
CA SER A 16 -22.34 -15.18 -16.30
C SER A 16 -21.47 -13.94 -16.54
N GLU A 17 -20.96 -13.81 -17.75
CA GLU A 17 -20.44 -12.56 -18.29
C GLU A 17 -21.54 -11.91 -19.13
N GLN A 18 -22.25 -10.99 -18.53
CA GLN A 18 -23.23 -10.19 -19.24
C GLN A 18 -22.65 -8.81 -19.58
N GLY A 19 -23.15 -8.19 -20.64
CA GLY A 19 -22.81 -6.82 -20.96
C GLY A 19 -23.10 -5.90 -19.78
N GLY A 20 -22.12 -5.08 -19.37
CA GLY A 20 -22.23 -4.20 -18.20
C GLY A 20 -21.90 -4.87 -16.86
N ASP A 21 -21.54 -6.14 -16.84
CA ASP A 21 -21.10 -6.82 -15.59
C ASP A 21 -19.85 -6.16 -15.02
N VAL A 22 -19.94 -5.69 -13.77
CA VAL A 22 -18.84 -5.04 -13.04
C VAL A 22 -17.89 -6.05 -12.39
N ARG A 23 -18.29 -7.33 -12.36
CA ARG A 23 -17.44 -8.39 -11.80
C ARG A 23 -16.27 -8.65 -12.74
N ARG A 24 -15.06 -8.48 -12.25
CA ARG A 24 -13.81 -8.72 -12.99
C ARG A 24 -12.84 -9.51 -12.14
N PHE A 25 -11.91 -10.20 -12.79
CA PHE A 25 -10.80 -10.80 -12.08
C PHE A 25 -9.84 -9.71 -11.62
N GLY A 26 -9.56 -9.67 -10.32
CA GLY A 26 -8.66 -8.73 -9.68
C GLY A 26 -7.99 -9.35 -8.47
N MET A 27 -6.96 -8.69 -7.96
CA MET A 27 -6.30 -9.10 -6.73
C MET A 27 -7.21 -8.78 -5.54
N SER A 28 -7.62 -9.81 -4.82
CA SER A 28 -8.40 -9.65 -3.59
C SER A 28 -7.52 -9.15 -2.44
N LYS A 29 -8.13 -8.66 -1.36
CA LYS A 29 -7.39 -8.26 -0.14
C LYS A 29 -6.61 -9.41 0.50
N GLU A 30 -7.00 -10.67 0.23
CA GLU A 30 -6.29 -11.87 0.68
C GLU A 30 -5.12 -12.28 -0.26
N GLY A 31 -4.79 -11.48 -1.26
CA GLY A 31 -3.71 -11.75 -2.20
C GLY A 31 -4.01 -12.82 -3.26
N LEU A 32 -5.28 -13.17 -3.45
CA LEU A 32 -5.71 -14.15 -4.44
C LEU A 32 -6.37 -13.45 -5.64
N ILE A 33 -6.14 -13.99 -6.84
CA ILE A 33 -6.89 -13.57 -8.02
C ILE A 33 -8.29 -14.19 -7.92
N ALA A 34 -9.30 -13.34 -7.79
CA ALA A 34 -10.69 -13.75 -7.69
C ALA A 34 -11.59 -12.85 -8.54
N ARG A 35 -12.72 -13.41 -8.95
CA ARG A 35 -13.79 -12.61 -9.56
C ARG A 35 -14.45 -11.78 -8.47
N GLN A 36 -14.48 -10.49 -8.65
CA GLN A 36 -14.90 -9.53 -7.63
C GLN A 36 -15.45 -8.25 -8.25
N PHE A 37 -16.09 -7.44 -7.43
CA PHE A 37 -16.38 -6.04 -7.71
C PHE A 37 -15.93 -5.19 -6.51
N MET A 38 -15.77 -3.90 -6.73
CA MET A 38 -15.45 -2.98 -5.65
C MET A 38 -16.69 -2.18 -5.26
N LEU A 39 -16.92 -2.05 -3.97
CA LEU A 39 -17.96 -1.23 -3.38
C LEU A 39 -17.31 -0.05 -2.66
N GLY A 40 -17.57 1.16 -3.16
CA GLY A 40 -17.21 2.40 -2.50
C GLY A 40 -18.37 2.88 -1.63
N VAL A 41 -18.10 3.20 -0.37
CA VAL A 41 -19.10 3.68 0.58
C VAL A 41 -18.65 5.00 1.16
N VAL A 42 -19.55 5.98 1.15
CA VAL A 42 -19.40 7.23 1.88
C VAL A 42 -20.28 7.19 3.11
N GLN A 43 -19.68 7.40 4.27
CA GLN A 43 -20.38 7.39 5.55
C GLN A 43 -20.07 8.65 6.36
N THR A 44 -20.98 9.01 7.23
CA THR A 44 -20.80 10.10 8.20
C THR A 44 -19.87 9.67 9.34
N ALA A 45 -19.48 10.60 10.20
CA ALA A 45 -18.59 10.33 11.33
C ALA A 45 -19.17 9.34 12.36
N ASP A 46 -20.50 9.24 12.42
CA ASP A 46 -21.24 8.28 13.25
C ASP A 46 -21.53 6.95 12.55
N GLY A 47 -20.91 6.74 11.36
CA GLY A 47 -20.98 5.47 10.62
C GLY A 47 -22.23 5.30 9.75
N MET A 48 -23.06 6.32 9.58
CA MET A 48 -24.24 6.24 8.72
C MET A 48 -23.84 6.30 7.24
N PRO A 49 -24.13 5.28 6.42
CA PRO A 49 -23.87 5.33 4.99
C PRO A 49 -24.83 6.31 4.31
N ILE A 50 -24.26 7.26 3.56
CA ILE A 50 -25.04 8.28 2.86
C ILE A 50 -24.97 8.13 1.33
N HIS A 51 -23.94 7.44 0.83
CA HIS A 51 -23.78 7.19 -0.60
C HIS A 51 -22.96 5.92 -0.82
N HIS A 52 -23.21 5.24 -1.93
CA HIS A 52 -22.39 4.12 -2.38
C HIS A 52 -22.29 4.10 -3.90
N GLU A 53 -21.20 3.56 -4.40
CA GLU A 53 -21.00 3.28 -5.82
C GLU A 53 -20.31 1.91 -6.00
N VAL A 54 -20.59 1.28 -7.13
CA VAL A 54 -20.00 -0.01 -7.48
C VAL A 54 -19.06 0.19 -8.66
N PHE A 55 -17.85 -0.33 -8.54
CA PHE A 55 -16.81 -0.26 -9.57
C PHE A 55 -16.39 -1.64 -10.04
N ALA A 56 -15.80 -1.70 -11.23
CA ALA A 56 -15.26 -2.93 -11.77
C ALA A 56 -14.21 -3.52 -10.82
N GLY A 57 -14.21 -4.84 -10.66
CA GLY A 57 -13.36 -5.54 -9.69
C GLY A 57 -11.85 -5.44 -9.94
N ASN A 58 -11.44 -4.97 -11.12
CA ASN A 58 -10.06 -4.70 -11.50
C ASN A 58 -9.75 -3.19 -11.60
N ALA A 59 -10.67 -2.32 -11.16
CA ALA A 59 -10.42 -0.88 -11.18
C ALA A 59 -9.33 -0.51 -10.15
N ALA A 60 -8.53 0.50 -10.47
CA ALA A 60 -7.63 1.11 -9.51
C ALA A 60 -8.43 1.97 -8.52
N GLU A 61 -8.00 2.04 -7.26
CA GLU A 61 -8.74 2.76 -6.21
C GLU A 61 -8.71 4.29 -6.40
N ALA A 62 -7.54 4.86 -6.65
CA ALA A 62 -7.38 6.31 -6.73
C ALA A 62 -8.31 7.00 -7.75
N PRO A 63 -8.53 6.48 -8.97
CA PRO A 63 -9.46 7.09 -9.94
C PRO A 63 -10.94 7.08 -9.52
N THR A 64 -11.33 6.31 -8.50
CA THR A 64 -12.74 6.23 -8.07
C THR A 64 -13.19 7.43 -7.24
N LEU A 65 -12.25 8.14 -6.62
CA LEU A 65 -12.54 9.22 -5.65
C LEU A 65 -13.29 10.39 -6.29
N LEU A 66 -12.78 10.93 -7.38
CA LEU A 66 -13.36 12.13 -8.01
C LEU A 66 -14.74 11.88 -8.64
N PRO A 67 -14.99 10.79 -9.39
CA PRO A 67 -16.32 10.47 -9.88
C PRO A 67 -17.34 10.30 -8.75
N MET A 68 -16.95 9.59 -7.67
CA MET A 68 -17.79 9.41 -6.50
C MET A 68 -18.16 10.75 -5.86
N LEU A 69 -17.18 11.65 -5.66
CA LEU A 69 -17.44 13.00 -5.14
C LEU A 69 -18.37 13.79 -6.05
N GLY A 70 -18.17 13.72 -7.37
CA GLY A 70 -19.04 14.35 -8.34
C GLY A 70 -20.50 13.90 -8.22
N THR A 71 -20.73 12.61 -8.03
CA THR A 71 -22.06 12.04 -7.82
C THR A 71 -22.65 12.45 -6.45
N LEU A 72 -21.83 12.40 -5.40
CA LEU A 72 -22.23 12.82 -4.05
C LEU A 72 -22.69 14.28 -4.02
N LEU A 73 -21.91 15.19 -4.59
CA LEU A 73 -22.21 16.62 -4.59
C LEU A 73 -23.45 16.97 -5.43
N LYS A 74 -23.70 16.25 -6.52
CA LYS A 74 -24.94 16.38 -7.30
C LYS A 74 -26.15 15.94 -6.50
N ARG A 75 -26.02 14.87 -5.70
CA ARG A 75 -27.10 14.33 -4.87
C ARG A 75 -27.42 15.24 -3.67
N TYR A 76 -26.41 15.94 -3.15
CA TYR A 76 -26.53 16.79 -1.96
C TYR A 76 -26.10 18.25 -2.27
N PRO A 77 -26.85 18.99 -3.11
CA PRO A 77 -26.46 20.33 -3.57
C PRO A 77 -26.45 21.39 -2.47
N HIS A 78 -27.00 21.08 -1.30
CA HIS A 78 -27.07 22.02 -0.16
C HIS A 78 -25.92 21.85 0.84
N ILE A 79 -24.95 20.98 0.56
CA ILE A 79 -23.75 20.83 1.40
C ILE A 79 -22.96 22.15 1.40
N ARG A 80 -22.81 22.75 2.58
CA ARG A 80 -22.04 24.01 2.77
C ARG A 80 -20.60 23.76 3.17
N ARG A 81 -20.33 22.65 3.86
CA ARG A 81 -18.99 22.23 4.29
C ARG A 81 -18.91 20.72 4.28
N LEU A 82 -17.88 20.20 3.63
CA LEU A 82 -17.57 18.78 3.57
C LEU A 82 -16.05 18.59 3.74
N VAL A 83 -15.68 17.73 4.69
CA VAL A 83 -14.31 17.21 4.83
C VAL A 83 -14.38 15.77 4.41
N ILE A 84 -13.72 15.40 3.33
CA ILE A 84 -13.60 14.01 2.92
C ILE A 84 -12.36 13.37 3.54
N VAL A 85 -12.53 12.21 4.16
CA VAL A 85 -11.43 11.43 4.73
C VAL A 85 -11.33 10.13 3.95
N ALA A 86 -10.14 9.85 3.43
CA ALA A 86 -9.93 8.66 2.60
C ALA A 86 -8.59 7.98 2.91
N ASP A 87 -8.57 6.66 2.73
CA ASP A 87 -7.43 5.80 3.05
C ASP A 87 -6.31 5.92 1.99
N ARG A 88 -5.21 5.25 2.30
CA ARG A 88 -3.91 5.26 1.57
C ARG A 88 -4.03 4.86 0.10
N GLY A 89 -4.94 3.97 -0.26
CA GLY A 89 -5.16 3.54 -1.63
C GLY A 89 -5.68 4.65 -2.55
N LEU A 90 -6.37 5.64 -1.97
CA LEU A 90 -7.04 6.74 -2.67
C LEU A 90 -6.14 7.96 -2.90
N LEU A 91 -4.96 8.03 -2.26
CA LEU A 91 -4.03 9.13 -2.47
C LEU A 91 -3.26 8.96 -3.79
N SER A 92 -3.44 9.94 -4.67
CA SER A 92 -2.56 10.23 -5.81
C SER A 92 -2.30 11.73 -5.88
N LEU A 93 -1.21 12.16 -6.53
CA LEU A 93 -0.93 13.59 -6.70
C LEU A 93 -2.02 14.28 -7.53
N ASP A 94 -2.55 13.57 -8.53
CA ASP A 94 -3.66 14.06 -9.36
C ASP A 94 -4.93 14.26 -8.52
N ASN A 95 -5.23 13.34 -7.60
CA ASN A 95 -6.36 13.50 -6.68
C ASN A 95 -6.15 14.69 -5.74
N VAL A 96 -4.94 14.88 -5.21
CA VAL A 96 -4.63 16.03 -4.33
C VAL A 96 -4.82 17.33 -5.10
N ALA A 97 -4.27 17.44 -6.31
CA ALA A 97 -4.43 18.63 -7.15
C ALA A 97 -5.91 18.92 -7.47
N ALA A 98 -6.63 17.90 -7.93
CA ALA A 98 -8.04 18.03 -8.29
C ALA A 98 -8.95 18.38 -7.07
N LEU A 99 -8.69 17.79 -5.91
CA LEU A 99 -9.42 18.11 -4.68
C LEU A 99 -9.16 19.54 -4.20
N SER A 100 -7.93 20.04 -4.40
CA SER A 100 -7.57 21.42 -4.02
C SER A 100 -8.29 22.47 -4.87
N GLU A 101 -8.61 22.13 -6.11
CA GLU A 101 -9.36 23.01 -7.02
C GLU A 101 -10.89 22.84 -6.90
N LEU A 102 -11.32 21.73 -6.30
CA LEU A 102 -12.75 21.39 -6.21
C LEU A 102 -13.47 22.30 -5.24
N LYS A 103 -14.58 22.87 -5.72
CA LYS A 103 -15.47 23.68 -4.90
C LYS A 103 -16.80 22.99 -4.66
N LEU A 104 -17.32 23.17 -3.48
CA LEU A 104 -18.68 22.77 -3.12
C LEU A 104 -19.72 23.61 -3.90
N PRO A 105 -20.97 23.15 -3.99
CA PRO A 105 -22.07 23.94 -4.56
C PRO A 105 -22.25 25.32 -3.89
N SER A 106 -21.82 25.47 -2.64
CA SER A 106 -21.82 26.73 -1.90
C SER A 106 -20.70 27.70 -2.31
N GLY A 107 -19.78 27.29 -3.21
CA GLY A 107 -18.60 28.04 -3.59
C GLY A 107 -17.40 27.90 -2.64
N GLN A 108 -17.57 27.23 -1.49
CA GLN A 108 -16.51 26.97 -0.54
C GLN A 108 -15.53 25.87 -1.09
N PRO A 109 -14.22 25.94 -0.77
CA PRO A 109 -13.28 24.91 -1.16
C PRO A 109 -13.64 23.55 -0.51
N MET A 110 -13.33 22.46 -1.21
CA MET A 110 -13.37 21.13 -0.64
C MET A 110 -12.25 20.97 0.39
N GLU A 111 -12.60 20.47 1.56
CA GLU A 111 -11.60 20.07 2.57
C GLU A 111 -11.39 18.56 2.50
N PHE A 112 -10.14 18.09 2.68
CA PHE A 112 -9.83 16.66 2.63
C PHE A 112 -8.70 16.26 3.57
N ILE A 113 -8.72 14.99 3.99
CA ILE A 113 -7.67 14.32 4.73
C ILE A 113 -7.39 13.01 4.00
N LEU A 114 -6.19 12.87 3.45
CA LEU A 114 -5.76 11.68 2.74
C LEU A 114 -4.57 11.05 3.47
N ALA A 115 -4.65 9.75 3.75
CA ALA A 115 -3.52 9.02 4.32
C ALA A 115 -2.45 8.76 3.27
N VAL A 116 -1.18 9.03 3.60
CA VAL A 116 -0.03 8.81 2.71
C VAL A 116 0.41 7.36 2.76
N PRO A 117 0.43 6.63 1.64
CA PRO A 117 0.94 5.26 1.60
C PRO A 117 2.46 5.23 1.72
N GLY A 118 3.02 4.23 2.42
CA GLY A 118 4.46 4.10 2.65
C GLY A 118 5.32 4.08 1.38
N ARG A 119 4.76 3.58 0.25
CA ARG A 119 5.44 3.62 -1.06
C ARG A 119 5.76 5.03 -1.57
N ARG A 120 5.07 6.06 -1.04
CA ARG A 120 5.23 7.47 -1.41
C ARG A 120 6.06 8.27 -0.41
N TYR A 121 6.56 7.66 0.66
CA TYR A 121 7.36 8.38 1.67
C TYR A 121 8.60 9.04 1.09
N SER A 122 9.17 8.52 0.01
CA SER A 122 10.28 9.16 -0.71
C SER A 122 9.94 10.56 -1.28
N GLU A 123 8.67 10.83 -1.58
CA GLU A 123 8.21 12.14 -2.06
C GLU A 123 8.20 13.19 -0.93
N PHE A 124 8.22 12.72 0.32
CA PHE A 124 8.22 13.52 1.55
C PHE A 124 9.56 13.42 2.30
N ALA A 125 10.62 12.89 1.66
CA ALA A 125 11.87 12.53 2.32
C ALA A 125 12.49 13.70 3.10
N GLU A 126 12.55 14.90 2.53
CA GLU A 126 13.13 16.08 3.19
C GLU A 126 12.39 16.43 4.49
N VAL A 127 11.06 16.39 4.43
CA VAL A 127 10.21 16.70 5.60
C VAL A 127 10.33 15.59 6.64
N LEU A 128 10.30 14.33 6.24
CA LEU A 128 10.43 13.18 7.13
C LEU A 128 11.80 13.13 7.80
N GLN A 129 12.87 13.44 7.07
CA GLN A 129 14.23 13.48 7.61
C GLN A 129 14.38 14.57 8.68
N ALA A 130 13.80 15.75 8.48
CA ALA A 130 13.80 16.81 9.47
C ALA A 130 13.06 16.43 10.76
N MET A 131 12.03 15.57 10.66
CA MET A 131 11.26 15.10 11.81
C MET A 131 11.86 13.87 12.48
N GLN A 132 12.67 13.08 11.76
CA GLN A 132 13.23 11.82 12.24
C GLN A 132 14.04 11.97 13.54
N ALA A 133 14.83 13.05 13.64
CA ALA A 133 15.60 13.34 14.85
C ALA A 133 14.71 13.56 16.08
N LYS A 134 13.57 14.24 15.90
CA LYS A 134 12.61 14.48 16.99
C LYS A 134 11.87 13.21 17.42
N MET A 135 11.65 12.30 16.48
CA MET A 135 10.91 11.06 16.69
C MET A 135 11.77 9.94 17.25
N ALA A 136 13.10 9.96 16.98
CA ALA A 136 14.03 8.92 17.40
C ALA A 136 14.09 8.74 18.92
N ASP A 137 13.98 9.84 19.68
CA ASP A 137 14.05 9.84 21.14
C ASP A 137 12.66 9.86 21.82
N ALA A 138 11.59 9.70 21.03
CA ALA A 138 10.23 9.76 21.54
C ALA A 138 9.91 8.52 22.41
N SER A 139 9.45 8.74 23.63
CA SER A 139 8.99 7.68 24.55
C SER A 139 7.47 7.47 24.54
N CYS A 140 6.73 8.34 23.85
CA CYS A 140 5.28 8.27 23.69
C CYS A 140 4.91 8.70 22.28
N GLU A 141 3.64 8.54 21.92
CA GLU A 141 3.12 9.01 20.62
C GLU A 141 3.42 10.49 20.41
N VAL A 142 4.00 10.82 19.28
CA VAL A 142 4.28 12.19 18.82
C VAL A 142 3.48 12.47 17.57
N ILE A 143 2.77 13.61 17.57
CA ILE A 143 2.06 14.11 16.40
C ILE A 143 2.69 15.46 16.07
N GLU A 144 3.31 15.54 14.91
CA GLU A 144 3.94 16.75 14.39
C GLU A 144 3.20 17.24 13.15
N GLU A 145 3.17 18.55 13.00
CA GLU A 145 2.53 19.22 11.89
C GLU A 145 3.55 20.05 11.12
N THR A 146 3.50 19.96 9.81
CA THR A 146 4.37 20.70 8.90
C THR A 146 3.63 21.00 7.59
N ARG A 147 4.32 21.61 6.65
CA ARG A 147 3.80 21.88 5.31
C ARG A 147 4.52 21.05 4.25
N TRP A 148 3.74 20.67 3.25
CA TRP A 148 4.21 20.10 2.00
C TRP A 148 3.55 20.88 0.85
N GLY A 149 4.30 21.79 0.23
CA GLY A 149 3.72 22.78 -0.67
C GLY A 149 2.66 23.63 0.04
N GLU A 150 1.50 23.72 -0.55
CA GLU A 150 0.34 24.43 0.03
C GLU A 150 -0.45 23.59 1.06
N HIS A 151 -0.10 22.30 1.19
CA HIS A 151 -0.85 21.37 2.03
C HIS A 151 -0.27 21.27 3.44
N ARG A 152 -1.16 21.05 4.39
CA ARG A 152 -0.82 20.67 5.75
C ARG A 152 -0.49 19.20 5.77
N LEU A 153 0.70 18.83 6.27
CA LEU A 153 1.12 17.46 6.47
C LEU A 153 1.18 17.16 7.97
N VAL A 154 0.47 16.12 8.39
CA VAL A 154 0.49 15.63 9.77
C VAL A 154 1.25 14.31 9.80
N ILE A 155 2.24 14.23 10.67
CA ILE A 155 3.09 13.05 10.86
C ILE A 155 2.85 12.55 12.27
N ALA A 156 2.34 11.32 12.38
CA ALA A 156 2.16 10.64 13.65
C ALA A 156 3.21 9.52 13.78
N HIS A 157 3.87 9.46 14.91
CA HIS A 157 4.84 8.42 15.25
C HIS A 157 4.49 7.84 16.62
N ASP A 158 4.16 6.56 16.64
CA ASP A 158 4.01 5.78 17.85
C ASP A 158 5.24 4.87 18.02
N PRO A 159 6.09 5.10 19.03
CA PRO A 159 7.33 4.35 19.23
C PRO A 159 7.06 2.86 19.49
N VAL A 160 5.97 2.50 20.14
CA VAL A 160 5.62 1.09 20.43
C VAL A 160 5.33 0.36 19.11
N THR A 161 4.43 0.90 18.30
CA THR A 161 4.12 0.34 16.98
C THR A 161 5.35 0.33 16.06
N ALA A 162 6.19 1.37 16.10
CA ALA A 162 7.42 1.44 15.30
C ALA A 162 8.43 0.35 15.72
N GLN A 163 8.58 0.10 17.01
CA GLN A 163 9.44 -0.96 17.54
C GLN A 163 8.92 -2.36 17.14
N GLU A 164 7.62 -2.60 17.26
CA GLU A 164 7.00 -3.86 16.84
C GLU A 164 7.20 -4.12 15.34
N GLN A 165 6.95 -3.13 14.51
CA GLN A 165 7.16 -3.23 13.06
C GLN A 165 8.63 -3.47 12.70
N SER A 166 9.56 -2.84 13.42
CA SER A 166 10.99 -3.03 13.23
C SER A 166 11.42 -4.43 13.64
N ALA A 167 10.92 -4.95 14.76
CA ALA A 167 11.19 -6.31 15.22
C ALA A 167 10.62 -7.36 14.24
N GLN A 168 9.40 -7.16 13.74
CA GLN A 168 8.81 -8.04 12.73
C GLN A 168 9.61 -8.03 11.42
N ARG A 169 10.07 -6.85 11.00
CA ARG A 169 10.93 -6.71 9.81
C ARG A 169 12.25 -7.42 10.00
N GLN A 170 12.90 -7.23 11.15
CA GLN A 170 14.16 -7.90 11.48
C GLN A 170 13.99 -9.42 11.48
N GLY A 171 12.92 -9.94 12.10
CA GLY A 171 12.63 -11.37 12.07
C GLY A 171 12.47 -11.95 10.65
N LYS A 172 11.87 -11.19 9.73
CA LYS A 172 11.78 -11.59 8.32
C LYS A 172 13.15 -11.56 7.63
N ILE A 173 13.98 -10.57 7.92
CA ILE A 173 15.35 -10.48 7.40
C ILE A 173 16.16 -11.68 7.89
N ASP A 174 16.12 -11.98 9.18
CA ASP A 174 16.83 -13.11 9.77
C ASP A 174 16.40 -14.45 9.16
N ALA A 175 15.10 -14.65 8.95
CA ALA A 175 14.57 -15.84 8.29
C ALA A 175 15.09 -15.97 6.84
N LEU A 176 15.15 -14.86 6.10
CA LEU A 176 15.70 -14.85 4.74
C LEU A 176 17.21 -15.08 4.73
N HIS A 177 17.96 -14.62 5.73
CA HIS A 177 19.37 -14.95 5.87
C HIS A 177 19.61 -16.46 6.07
N VAL A 178 18.83 -17.08 6.96
CA VAL A 178 18.86 -18.54 7.15
C VAL A 178 18.53 -19.25 5.84
N ARG A 179 17.54 -18.75 5.13
CA ARG A 179 17.13 -19.31 3.84
C ARG A 179 18.20 -19.19 2.77
N ALA A 180 18.88 -18.05 2.69
CA ALA A 180 20.01 -17.86 1.78
C ALA A 180 21.16 -18.83 2.09
N ALA A 181 21.49 -19.00 3.38
CA ALA A 181 22.51 -19.95 3.81
C ALA A 181 22.15 -21.41 3.43
N GLU A 182 20.87 -21.79 3.55
CA GLU A 182 20.40 -23.12 3.09
C GLU A 182 20.58 -23.33 1.57
N LEU A 183 20.29 -22.27 0.78
CA LEU A 183 20.44 -22.34 -0.67
C LEU A 183 21.91 -22.42 -1.06
N ALA A 184 22.78 -21.61 -0.44
CA ALA A 184 24.23 -21.67 -0.65
C ALA A 184 24.81 -23.03 -0.25
N GLY A 185 24.48 -23.54 0.94
CA GLY A 185 24.93 -24.84 1.40
C GLY A 185 24.48 -26.01 0.50
N LYS A 186 23.33 -25.88 -0.18
CA LYS A 186 22.91 -26.88 -1.18
C LYS A 186 23.74 -26.80 -2.47
N LEU A 187 24.13 -25.60 -2.90
CA LEU A 187 25.01 -25.41 -4.06
C LEU A 187 26.40 -25.98 -3.75
N ASP A 188 26.99 -25.61 -2.60
CA ASP A 188 28.28 -26.09 -2.15
C ASP A 188 28.30 -27.64 -2.06
N ALA A 189 27.30 -28.25 -1.43
CA ALA A 189 27.19 -29.70 -1.31
C ALA A 189 27.07 -30.43 -2.67
N GLN A 190 26.54 -29.75 -3.69
CA GLN A 190 26.49 -30.30 -5.05
C GLN A 190 27.84 -30.23 -5.74
N ASP A 191 28.58 -29.11 -5.57
CA ASP A 191 29.89 -28.91 -6.15
C ASP A 191 30.93 -29.86 -5.53
N ASP A 192 30.80 -30.13 -4.22
CA ASP A 192 31.61 -31.10 -3.49
C ASP A 192 31.24 -32.57 -3.79
N GLY A 193 30.19 -32.82 -4.59
CA GLY A 193 29.75 -34.16 -4.95
C GLY A 193 29.07 -34.95 -3.80
N VAL A 194 28.77 -34.30 -2.69
CA VAL A 194 28.17 -34.92 -1.50
C VAL A 194 26.68 -35.22 -1.72
N MET A 195 25.99 -34.43 -2.55
CA MET A 195 24.56 -34.59 -2.83
C MET A 195 24.31 -35.69 -3.87
N ARG A 196 23.81 -36.84 -3.44
CA ARG A 196 23.64 -38.03 -4.29
C ARG A 196 22.23 -38.22 -4.88
N ARG A 197 21.19 -37.53 -4.42
CA ARG A 197 19.79 -37.72 -4.87
C ARG A 197 19.04 -36.40 -4.94
N GLY A 198 18.20 -36.23 -5.96
CA GLY A 198 17.32 -35.10 -6.17
C GLY A 198 17.68 -34.26 -7.40
N ARG A 199 16.80 -33.30 -7.75
CA ARG A 199 17.05 -32.35 -8.84
C ARG A 199 18.13 -31.37 -8.40
N LYS A 200 19.19 -31.24 -9.18
CA LYS A 200 20.26 -30.27 -8.93
C LYS A 200 19.69 -28.84 -8.91
N LEU A 201 20.14 -28.06 -7.95
CA LEU A 201 19.88 -26.62 -7.87
C LEU A 201 20.98 -25.92 -8.70
N SER A 202 20.61 -24.97 -9.53
CA SER A 202 21.57 -24.09 -10.19
C SER A 202 21.62 -22.75 -9.46
N ASP A 203 22.72 -21.99 -9.64
CA ASP A 203 22.81 -20.63 -9.10
C ASP A 203 21.67 -19.74 -9.57
N SER A 204 21.33 -19.81 -10.86
CA SER A 204 20.16 -19.10 -11.39
C SER A 204 18.84 -19.52 -10.73
N GLY A 205 18.70 -20.82 -10.45
CA GLY A 205 17.54 -21.36 -9.74
C GLY A 205 17.48 -20.92 -8.28
N ALA A 206 18.61 -20.86 -7.58
CA ALA A 206 18.72 -20.33 -6.22
C ALA A 206 18.38 -18.83 -6.18
N LYS A 207 18.96 -18.04 -7.08
CA LYS A 207 18.67 -16.60 -7.22
C LYS A 207 17.20 -16.33 -7.47
N ALA A 208 16.58 -17.04 -8.42
CA ALA A 208 15.17 -16.85 -8.75
C ALA A 208 14.25 -17.17 -7.56
N ARG A 209 14.52 -18.25 -6.83
CA ARG A 209 13.76 -18.61 -5.63
C ARG A 209 13.92 -17.57 -4.53
N PHE A 210 15.14 -17.18 -4.23
CA PHE A 210 15.41 -16.22 -3.18
C PHE A 210 14.85 -14.84 -3.52
N PHE A 211 14.96 -14.40 -4.76
CA PHE A 211 14.33 -13.17 -5.25
C PHE A 211 12.81 -13.18 -5.04
N HIS A 212 12.16 -14.31 -5.32
CA HIS A 212 10.72 -14.45 -5.11
C HIS A 212 10.36 -14.41 -3.62
N GLU A 213 11.10 -15.13 -2.77
CA GLU A 213 10.90 -15.13 -1.32
C GLU A 213 11.12 -13.73 -0.70
N VAL A 214 12.12 -12.98 -1.17
CA VAL A 214 12.37 -11.58 -0.77
C VAL A 214 11.22 -10.66 -1.22
N SER A 215 10.72 -10.87 -2.43
CA SER A 215 9.60 -10.10 -2.98
C SER A 215 8.30 -10.37 -2.22
N ASP A 216 8.00 -11.62 -1.91
CA ASP A 216 6.82 -12.02 -1.12
C ASP A 216 6.87 -11.48 0.31
N ALA A 217 8.08 -11.39 0.89
CA ALA A 217 8.29 -10.76 2.19
C ALA A 217 8.18 -9.22 2.16
N HIS A 218 8.06 -8.61 0.98
CA HIS A 218 8.09 -7.17 0.75
C HIS A 218 9.40 -6.47 1.18
N LEU A 219 10.53 -7.18 1.05
CA LEU A 219 11.86 -6.71 1.47
C LEU A 219 12.80 -6.37 0.29
N SER A 220 12.29 -6.30 -0.95
CA SER A 220 13.10 -6.02 -2.15
C SER A 220 13.82 -4.67 -2.15
N ARG A 221 13.42 -3.74 -1.26
CA ARG A 221 14.13 -2.46 -1.06
C ARG A 221 15.33 -2.59 -0.14
N ILE A 222 15.33 -3.59 0.75
CA ILE A 222 16.36 -3.82 1.76
C ILE A 222 17.30 -4.94 1.32
N ILE A 223 16.78 -6.02 0.74
CA ILE A 223 17.56 -7.16 0.28
C ILE A 223 17.64 -7.10 -1.24
N LYS A 224 18.84 -6.89 -1.76
CA LYS A 224 19.14 -6.84 -3.20
C LYS A 224 19.75 -8.15 -3.64
N VAL A 225 19.04 -8.89 -4.47
CA VAL A 225 19.55 -10.12 -5.08
C VAL A 225 20.24 -9.74 -6.38
N ASP A 226 21.52 -10.11 -6.53
CA ASP A 226 22.26 -9.86 -7.76
C ASP A 226 21.90 -10.90 -8.82
N LEU A 227 21.00 -10.52 -9.72
CA LEU A 227 20.54 -11.37 -10.81
C LEU A 227 21.56 -11.46 -11.98
N GLN A 228 22.54 -10.55 -12.02
CA GLN A 228 23.54 -10.48 -13.09
C GLN A 228 24.80 -11.31 -12.77
N SER A 229 25.06 -11.58 -11.50
CA SER A 229 26.19 -12.41 -11.09
C SER A 229 26.04 -13.86 -11.59
N ASP A 230 27.14 -14.53 -11.90
CA ASP A 230 27.15 -15.96 -12.24
C ASP A 230 26.88 -16.85 -11.02
N VAL A 231 27.19 -16.36 -9.82
CA VAL A 231 26.98 -17.07 -8.55
C VAL A 231 25.82 -16.49 -7.74
N PHE A 232 25.28 -17.28 -6.82
CA PHE A 232 24.23 -16.82 -5.91
C PHE A 232 24.79 -15.82 -4.89
N THR A 233 24.41 -14.55 -5.05
CA THR A 233 24.81 -13.46 -4.13
C THR A 233 23.64 -12.53 -3.85
N TYR A 234 23.68 -11.85 -2.69
CA TYR A 234 22.76 -10.80 -2.32
C TYR A 234 23.43 -9.79 -1.40
N ALA A 235 22.88 -8.59 -1.31
CA ALA A 235 23.34 -7.54 -0.41
C ALA A 235 22.20 -6.99 0.43
N LEU A 236 22.51 -6.50 1.63
CA LEU A 236 21.64 -5.70 2.45
C LEU A 236 21.90 -4.22 2.17
N ASP A 237 20.87 -3.51 1.81
CA ASP A 237 20.86 -2.06 1.67
C ASP A 237 20.31 -1.49 3.00
N THR A 238 21.22 -1.09 3.90
CA THR A 238 20.94 -0.61 5.26
C THR A 238 20.90 0.91 5.34
#